data_153e7f0e7b350ff7841c46487d064ca5
#
_entry.id   153e7f0e7b350ff7841c46487d064ca5
#
_cell.length_a   1.000
_cell.length_b   1.000
_cell.length_c   1.000
_cell.angle_alpha   90.00
_cell.angle_beta   90.00
_cell.angle_gamma   90.00
#
_symmetry.space_group_name_H-M   'P 1'
#
loop_
_entity.id
_entity.type
_entity.pdbx_description
1 polymer ?
#
loop_
_entity_poly.entity_id
_entity_poly.type
_entity_poly.pdbx_seq_one_letter_code
_entity_poly.pdbx_strand_id
1 'polypeptide(L)'
;MRRTSGTLWQQSGRWADATPRRAILPRYARSVEHARRFEGPTDLHLHSIHSDGTEPPALVMAAAHRHGLRTAALTDHDTTSGWAEAADAATSLGMTFVPGMELSARHQWRSVHLLAYLIDPDDPGLRAMTDRIRSSRLERAQVMADRISRDYDLGWDDILAQTTDGATVGRPHIADALIARGVVRDRAEAFRGILSPGGDYYVALYAPDPVTAVRLIADAGGVPIMAHPAARAGLLPSGLLDEMLSAGLAGFELGHRENLPAPTRALRRIAEERDLIVTGSSDYHGLGKPNEPGENTTSDDMVERILAAGSGSAPVFP
;
A
#
# COMPACT_ATOMS: atom_id res chain seq x y z
N MET A 1 57.32 2.22 -47.08
CA MET A 1 57.79 0.80 -47.02
C MET A 1 57.22 0.14 -45.79
N ARG A 2 56.67 -1.01 -46.01
CA ARG A 2 56.19 -2.09 -45.14
C ARG A 2 54.86 -1.99 -44.45
N ARG A 3 53.93 -2.77 -45.01
CA ARG A 3 52.71 -3.34 -44.46
C ARG A 3 53.02 -4.40 -43.38
N THR A 4 52.15 -4.56 -42.38
CA THR A 4 51.75 -5.82 -41.75
C THR A 4 50.42 -5.53 -41.06
N SER A 5 49.28 -5.94 -41.45
CA SER A 5 48.52 -7.20 -41.50
C SER A 5 48.45 -7.94 -40.15
N GLY A 6 47.22 -8.13 -39.69
CA GLY A 6 46.84 -9.13 -38.71
C GLY A 6 45.87 -8.57 -37.67
N THR A 7 44.78 -9.06 -37.34
CA THR A 7 43.96 -10.24 -37.60
C THR A 7 42.62 -10.00 -36.90
N LEU A 8 41.56 -10.29 -37.59
CA LEU A 8 40.18 -10.38 -37.05
C LEU A 8 40.10 -11.44 -35.94
N TRP A 9 39.56 -11.07 -34.80
CA TRP A 9 38.95 -12.02 -33.88
C TRP A 9 37.45 -11.84 -33.90
N GLN A 10 36.76 -12.71 -34.67
CA GLN A 10 35.35 -13.06 -34.44
C GLN A 10 35.31 -13.94 -33.20
N GLN A 11 34.65 -13.51 -32.15
CA GLN A 11 34.13 -14.39 -31.12
C GLN A 11 32.61 -14.31 -31.14
N SER A 12 32.05 -15.35 -31.71
CA SER A 12 30.64 -15.73 -31.63
C SER A 12 30.30 -16.11 -30.19
N GLY A 13 29.82 -15.14 -29.39
CA GLY A 13 29.20 -15.39 -28.10
C GLY A 13 27.74 -15.79 -28.31
N ARG A 14 27.44 -17.09 -28.23
CA ARG A 14 26.07 -17.61 -28.13
C ARG A 14 25.47 -17.05 -26.85
N TRP A 15 24.36 -16.34 -26.98
CA TRP A 15 23.48 -16.05 -25.88
C TRP A 15 22.87 -17.39 -25.43
N ALA A 16 23.23 -17.82 -24.23
CA ALA A 16 22.56 -18.94 -23.61
C ALA A 16 21.12 -18.53 -23.31
N ASP A 17 20.17 -19.28 -23.89
CA ASP A 17 18.74 -19.24 -23.57
C ASP A 17 18.58 -19.42 -22.04
N ALA A 18 18.37 -18.32 -21.36
CA ALA A 18 17.83 -18.34 -20.01
C ALA A 18 16.32 -18.55 -20.12
N THR A 19 15.89 -19.80 -20.27
CA THR A 19 14.51 -20.20 -20.03
C THR A 19 14.09 -19.68 -18.67
N PRO A 20 13.00 -18.91 -18.55
CA PRO A 20 12.50 -18.49 -17.25
C PRO A 20 12.16 -19.76 -16.45
N ARG A 21 12.81 -19.91 -15.30
CA ARG A 21 12.42 -20.96 -14.34
C ARG A 21 10.93 -20.75 -14.04
N ARG A 22 10.08 -21.64 -14.53
CA ARG A 22 8.69 -21.76 -14.11
C ARG A 22 8.72 -21.87 -12.59
N ALA A 23 8.24 -20.85 -11.90
CA ALA A 23 7.92 -20.93 -10.48
C ALA A 23 6.99 -22.14 -10.30
N ILE A 24 7.45 -23.14 -9.57
CA ILE A 24 6.62 -24.28 -9.18
C ILE A 24 5.69 -23.74 -8.10
N LEU A 25 4.51 -23.28 -8.50
CA LEU A 25 3.43 -22.93 -7.57
C LEU A 25 3.06 -24.19 -6.79
N PRO A 26 2.98 -24.15 -5.45
CA PRO A 26 2.45 -25.27 -4.69
C PRO A 26 1.02 -25.52 -5.17
N ARG A 27 0.73 -26.75 -5.57
CA ARG A 27 -0.62 -27.21 -5.92
C ARG A 27 -1.46 -27.23 -4.65
N TYR A 28 -2.11 -26.13 -4.33
CA TYR A 28 -3.26 -26.17 -3.45
C TYR A 28 -4.35 -26.94 -4.21
N ALA A 29 -4.72 -28.12 -3.67
CA ALA A 29 -5.82 -28.90 -4.22
C ALA A 29 -7.10 -28.04 -4.14
N ARG A 30 -7.57 -27.57 -5.29
CA ARG A 30 -8.84 -26.86 -5.44
C ARG A 30 -9.96 -27.82 -5.03
N SER A 31 -10.50 -27.68 -3.83
CA SER A 31 -11.84 -28.19 -3.55
C SER A 31 -12.85 -27.17 -4.11
N VAL A 32 -13.91 -27.68 -4.74
CA VAL A 32 -15.03 -26.89 -5.29
C VAL A 32 -15.68 -26.02 -4.19
N GLU A 33 -15.44 -26.31 -2.94
CA GLU A 33 -15.88 -25.59 -1.76
C GLU A 33 -15.15 -24.25 -1.53
N HIS A 34 -13.90 -24.12 -2.00
CA HIS A 34 -13.13 -22.86 -1.91
C HIS A 34 -13.60 -21.81 -2.95
N ALA A 35 -14.04 -22.25 -4.14
CA ALA A 35 -14.50 -21.35 -5.20
C ALA A 35 -15.75 -20.53 -4.82
N ARG A 36 -16.58 -21.02 -3.87
CA ARG A 36 -17.80 -20.31 -3.42
C ARG A 36 -17.55 -19.29 -2.31
N ARG A 37 -16.35 -19.23 -1.73
CA ARG A 37 -16.06 -18.40 -0.54
C ARG A 37 -15.74 -16.94 -0.85
N PHE A 38 -15.48 -16.64 -2.12
CA PHE A 38 -15.09 -15.28 -2.56
C PHE A 38 -16.14 -14.63 -3.47
N GLU A 39 -17.32 -15.24 -3.64
CA GLU A 39 -18.37 -14.67 -4.49
C GLU A 39 -18.91 -13.38 -3.87
N GLY A 40 -18.57 -12.24 -4.45
CA GLY A 40 -19.13 -10.95 -4.10
C GLY A 40 -18.13 -9.80 -4.10
N PRO A 41 -18.63 -8.57 -3.90
CA PRO A 41 -17.77 -7.38 -3.94
C PRO A 41 -16.64 -7.45 -2.91
N THR A 42 -15.42 -7.15 -3.36
CA THR A 42 -14.19 -7.19 -2.56
C THR A 42 -13.49 -5.85 -2.57
N ASP A 43 -13.19 -5.31 -1.38
CA ASP A 43 -12.38 -4.11 -1.19
C ASP A 43 -11.15 -4.44 -0.35
N LEU A 44 -9.98 -4.27 -0.96
CA LEU A 44 -8.72 -4.69 -0.38
C LEU A 44 -7.86 -3.52 0.15
N HIS A 45 -8.44 -2.31 0.31
CA HIS A 45 -7.68 -1.15 0.77
C HIS A 45 -8.55 -0.27 1.68
N LEU A 46 -8.49 -0.56 2.99
CA LEU A 46 -9.23 0.13 4.03
C LEU A 46 -8.30 0.49 5.19
N HIS A 47 -8.56 1.63 5.84
CA HIS A 47 -7.76 2.14 6.95
C HIS A 47 -8.58 2.34 8.21
N SER A 48 -7.94 2.12 9.36
CA SER A 48 -8.50 2.31 10.69
C SER A 48 -7.73 3.35 11.51
N ILE A 49 -8.17 3.54 12.77
CA ILE A 49 -7.46 4.38 13.74
C ILE A 49 -6.05 3.87 14.11
N HIS A 50 -5.65 2.68 13.67
CA HIS A 50 -4.27 2.22 13.83
C HIS A 50 -3.29 2.91 12.88
N SER A 51 -3.81 3.63 11.87
CA SER A 51 -3.03 4.56 11.04
C SER A 51 -3.71 5.92 10.96
N ASP A 52 -4.37 6.26 9.88
CA ASP A 52 -4.94 7.57 9.62
C ASP A 52 -6.43 7.53 9.20
N GLY A 53 -7.06 6.39 9.35
CA GLY A 53 -8.52 6.27 9.38
C GLY A 53 -9.10 6.85 10.67
N THR A 54 -10.42 7.04 10.70
CA THR A 54 -11.13 7.65 11.84
C THR A 54 -11.99 6.67 12.62
N GLU A 55 -12.02 5.40 12.23
CA GLU A 55 -12.85 4.36 12.83
C GLU A 55 -12.01 3.18 13.34
N PRO A 56 -12.41 2.53 14.46
CA PRO A 56 -11.81 1.26 14.89
C PRO A 56 -11.95 0.18 13.82
N PRO A 57 -11.05 -0.84 13.77
CA PRO A 57 -11.11 -1.92 12.80
C PRO A 57 -12.48 -2.60 12.70
N ALA A 58 -13.13 -2.85 13.82
CA ALA A 58 -14.47 -3.46 13.84
C ALA A 58 -15.54 -2.60 13.13
N LEU A 59 -15.47 -1.27 13.29
CA LEU A 59 -16.39 -0.37 12.60
C LEU A 59 -16.09 -0.23 11.12
N VAL A 60 -14.81 -0.29 10.71
CA VAL A 60 -14.40 -0.36 9.29
C VAL A 60 -14.98 -1.62 8.64
N MET A 61 -14.86 -2.81 9.27
CA MET A 61 -15.47 -4.04 8.77
C MET A 61 -17.00 -3.95 8.72
N ALA A 62 -17.63 -3.33 9.72
CA ALA A 62 -19.07 -3.12 9.73
C ALA A 62 -19.51 -2.14 8.62
N ALA A 63 -18.73 -1.11 8.33
CA ALA A 63 -18.98 -0.22 7.18
C ALA A 63 -18.87 -0.98 5.86
N ALA A 64 -17.81 -1.77 5.67
CA ALA A 64 -17.64 -2.64 4.51
C ALA A 64 -18.84 -3.58 4.31
N HIS A 65 -19.28 -4.24 5.38
CA HIS A 65 -20.47 -5.11 5.33
C HIS A 65 -21.75 -4.36 4.94
N ARG A 66 -21.99 -3.17 5.52
CA ARG A 66 -23.17 -2.33 5.17
C ARG A 66 -23.20 -1.92 3.70
N HIS A 67 -22.04 -1.78 3.07
CA HIS A 67 -21.89 -1.53 1.62
C HIS A 67 -21.96 -2.80 0.76
N GLY A 68 -22.29 -3.95 1.37
CA GLY A 68 -22.48 -5.21 0.67
C GLY A 68 -21.21 -5.98 0.34
N LEU A 69 -20.06 -5.59 0.87
CA LEU A 69 -18.80 -6.30 0.66
C LEU A 69 -18.84 -7.67 1.33
N ARG A 70 -18.23 -8.64 0.66
CA ARG A 70 -18.09 -10.04 1.15
C ARG A 70 -16.66 -10.34 1.57
N THR A 71 -15.71 -9.62 1.03
CA THR A 71 -14.29 -9.74 1.37
C THR A 71 -13.71 -8.34 1.55
N ALA A 72 -12.92 -8.17 2.61
CA ALA A 72 -12.23 -6.91 2.88
C ALA A 72 -10.82 -7.16 3.41
N ALA A 73 -9.89 -6.24 3.12
CA ALA A 73 -8.59 -6.17 3.78
C ALA A 73 -8.50 -4.90 4.64
N LEU A 74 -7.84 -5.01 5.78
CA LEU A 74 -7.38 -3.85 6.54
C LEU A 74 -5.90 -3.64 6.21
N THR A 75 -5.57 -2.44 5.72
CA THR A 75 -4.25 -2.11 5.17
C THR A 75 -3.65 -0.86 5.82
N ASP A 76 -3.78 -0.73 7.12
CA ASP A 76 -3.23 0.38 7.87
C ASP A 76 -1.75 0.66 7.53
N HIS A 77 -1.37 1.93 7.49
CA HIS A 77 -0.02 2.34 7.14
C HIS A 77 1.03 1.79 8.11
N ASP A 78 1.97 1.01 7.58
CA ASP A 78 3.17 0.51 8.26
C ASP A 78 2.89 -0.25 9.56
N THR A 79 1.69 -0.85 9.70
CA THR A 79 1.28 -1.61 10.90
C THR A 79 0.27 -2.71 10.58
N THR A 80 0.30 -3.78 11.37
CA THR A 80 -0.66 -4.90 11.33
C THR A 80 -1.50 -4.98 12.61
N SER A 81 -1.39 -3.98 13.50
CA SER A 81 -1.95 -4.03 14.86
C SER A 81 -3.49 -4.13 14.90
N GLY A 82 -4.19 -3.71 13.84
CA GLY A 82 -5.64 -3.80 13.72
C GLY A 82 -6.17 -5.15 13.22
N TRP A 83 -5.32 -6.09 12.80
CA TRP A 83 -5.76 -7.32 12.13
C TRP A 83 -6.65 -8.23 12.99
N ALA A 84 -6.31 -8.43 14.25
CA ALA A 84 -7.07 -9.33 15.12
C ALA A 84 -8.51 -8.84 15.27
N GLU A 85 -8.71 -7.56 15.59
CA GLU A 85 -10.03 -6.96 15.73
C GLU A 85 -10.81 -6.98 14.40
N ALA A 86 -10.15 -6.66 13.28
CA ALA A 86 -10.77 -6.70 11.96
C ALA A 86 -11.20 -8.13 11.56
N ALA A 87 -10.37 -9.13 11.82
CA ALA A 87 -10.66 -10.52 11.53
C ALA A 87 -11.85 -11.06 12.34
N ASP A 88 -11.89 -10.77 13.65
CA ASP A 88 -12.99 -11.16 14.53
C ASP A 88 -14.31 -10.50 14.09
N ALA A 89 -14.27 -9.21 13.74
CA ALA A 89 -15.44 -8.48 13.25
C ALA A 89 -15.91 -9.01 11.89
N ALA A 90 -15.00 -9.21 10.93
CA ALA A 90 -15.33 -9.75 9.61
C ALA A 90 -15.98 -11.14 9.72
N THR A 91 -15.39 -12.04 10.53
CA THR A 91 -15.94 -13.38 10.79
C THR A 91 -17.35 -13.29 11.37
N SER A 92 -17.57 -12.43 12.36
CA SER A 92 -18.88 -12.23 12.99
C SER A 92 -19.94 -11.70 12.02
N LEU A 93 -19.53 -11.01 10.97
CA LEU A 93 -20.38 -10.44 9.91
C LEU A 93 -20.55 -11.40 8.70
N GLY A 94 -19.93 -12.58 8.73
CA GLY A 94 -19.95 -13.52 7.61
C GLY A 94 -19.14 -13.05 6.41
N MET A 95 -18.08 -12.27 6.66
CA MET A 95 -17.14 -11.74 5.65
C MET A 95 -15.80 -12.46 5.73
N THR A 96 -15.13 -12.57 4.60
CA THR A 96 -13.72 -12.98 4.55
C THR A 96 -12.82 -11.78 4.84
N PHE A 97 -11.86 -11.96 5.73
CA PHE A 97 -10.80 -10.98 6.01
C PHE A 97 -9.50 -11.39 5.32
N VAL A 98 -8.90 -10.47 4.57
CA VAL A 98 -7.57 -10.64 3.96
C VAL A 98 -6.57 -9.78 4.75
N PRO A 99 -5.61 -10.38 5.47
CA PRO A 99 -4.55 -9.63 6.12
C PRO A 99 -3.76 -8.78 5.13
N GLY A 100 -3.65 -7.46 5.39
CA GLY A 100 -2.94 -6.53 4.53
C GLY A 100 -2.30 -5.39 5.31
N MET A 101 -1.35 -4.71 4.68
CA MET A 101 -0.70 -3.51 5.19
C MET A 101 -0.37 -2.59 4.01
N GLU A 102 -0.49 -1.28 4.17
CA GLU A 102 0.04 -0.33 3.21
C GLU A 102 1.42 0.13 3.64
N LEU A 103 2.47 -0.47 3.05
CA LEU A 103 3.87 -0.15 3.35
C LEU A 103 4.29 1.13 2.64
N SER A 104 4.84 2.07 3.40
CA SER A 104 5.41 3.31 2.88
C SER A 104 6.76 3.08 2.24
N ALA A 105 6.93 3.58 1.01
CA ALA A 105 8.20 3.65 0.29
C ALA A 105 8.40 5.06 -0.28
N ARG A 106 9.59 5.36 -0.78
CA ARG A 106 9.92 6.67 -1.32
C ARG A 106 10.93 6.59 -2.46
N HIS A 107 10.60 7.26 -3.57
CA HIS A 107 11.54 7.49 -4.65
C HIS A 107 11.83 8.99 -4.77
N GLN A 108 13.04 9.42 -4.41
CA GLN A 108 13.42 10.82 -4.34
C GLN A 108 12.47 11.61 -3.42
N TRP A 109 11.71 12.57 -3.97
CA TRP A 109 10.72 13.38 -3.25
C TRP A 109 9.31 12.77 -3.24
N ARG A 110 9.07 11.70 -4.02
CA ARG A 110 7.75 11.08 -4.20
C ARG A 110 7.51 9.99 -3.18
N SER A 111 6.37 10.04 -2.51
CA SER A 111 5.83 8.90 -1.76
C SER A 111 5.36 7.83 -2.74
N VAL A 112 5.64 6.59 -2.42
CA VAL A 112 5.17 5.38 -3.11
C VAL A 112 4.60 4.48 -2.05
N HIS A 113 3.40 3.96 -2.26
CA HIS A 113 2.78 3.04 -1.33
C HIS A 113 2.62 1.67 -1.98
N LEU A 114 2.80 0.63 -1.17
CA LEU A 114 2.68 -0.76 -1.57
C LEU A 114 1.70 -1.48 -0.65
N LEU A 115 0.62 -2.00 -1.22
CA LEU A 115 -0.25 -2.91 -0.51
C LEU A 115 0.46 -4.25 -0.38
N ALA A 116 0.65 -4.70 0.84
CA ALA A 116 1.35 -5.91 1.21
C ALA A 116 0.33 -6.90 1.76
N TYR A 117 -0.19 -7.78 0.90
CA TYR A 117 -1.17 -8.78 1.31
C TYR A 117 -0.50 -10.05 1.80
N LEU A 118 -1.09 -10.69 2.82
CA LEU A 118 -0.72 -12.02 3.31
C LEU A 118 0.75 -12.14 3.75
N ILE A 119 1.33 -11.06 4.25
CA ILE A 119 2.67 -11.06 4.83
C ILE A 119 2.71 -11.85 6.14
N ASP A 120 3.88 -12.39 6.49
CA ASP A 120 4.18 -12.78 7.86
C ASP A 120 4.41 -11.52 8.71
N PRO A 121 3.51 -11.19 9.67
CA PRO A 121 3.65 -9.99 10.50
C PRO A 121 4.85 -10.03 11.44
N ASP A 122 5.44 -11.21 11.63
CA ASP A 122 6.60 -11.44 12.49
C ASP A 122 7.93 -11.54 11.73
N ASP A 123 7.90 -11.36 10.38
CA ASP A 123 9.15 -11.31 9.61
C ASP A 123 10.09 -10.22 10.16
N PRO A 124 11.32 -10.58 10.58
CA PRO A 124 12.20 -9.64 11.26
C PRO A 124 12.67 -8.47 10.37
N GLY A 125 12.81 -8.68 9.06
CA GLY A 125 13.22 -7.64 8.12
C GLY A 125 12.11 -6.60 7.92
N LEU A 126 10.88 -7.07 7.69
CA LEU A 126 9.72 -6.22 7.53
C LEU A 126 9.40 -5.45 8.82
N ARG A 127 9.43 -6.11 9.99
CA ARG A 127 9.22 -5.46 11.30
C ARG A 127 10.24 -4.37 11.57
N ALA A 128 11.53 -4.66 11.40
CA ALA A 128 12.57 -3.66 11.60
C ALA A 128 12.38 -2.43 10.68
N MET A 129 11.89 -2.64 9.45
CA MET A 129 11.61 -1.54 8.53
C MET A 129 10.37 -0.74 8.93
N THR A 130 9.26 -1.41 9.27
CA THR A 130 8.03 -0.73 9.70
C THR A 130 8.25 0.06 10.99
N ASP A 131 8.98 -0.51 11.97
CA ASP A 131 9.35 0.19 13.20
C ASP A 131 10.18 1.45 12.92
N ARG A 132 11.15 1.37 11.99
CA ARG A 132 11.95 2.53 11.58
C ARG A 132 11.11 3.60 10.88
N ILE A 133 10.19 3.20 10.00
CA ILE A 133 9.27 4.14 9.33
C ILE A 133 8.37 4.82 10.36
N ARG A 134 7.77 4.07 11.29
CA ARG A 134 6.89 4.60 12.34
C ARG A 134 7.63 5.56 13.27
N SER A 135 8.86 5.22 13.68
CA SER A 135 9.71 6.14 14.47
C SER A 135 9.99 7.43 13.70
N SER A 136 10.34 7.34 12.42
CA SER A 136 10.54 8.51 11.57
C SER A 136 9.27 9.35 11.36
N ARG A 137 8.09 8.71 11.30
CA ARG A 137 6.81 9.42 11.25
C ARG A 137 6.59 10.25 12.52
N LEU A 138 6.84 9.66 13.68
CA LEU A 138 6.70 10.34 14.97
C LEU A 138 7.65 11.54 15.08
N GLU A 139 8.95 11.33 14.81
CA GLU A 139 9.96 12.39 14.82
C GLU A 139 9.60 13.52 13.85
N ARG A 140 9.18 13.15 12.63
CA ARG A 140 8.73 14.12 11.62
C ARG A 140 7.53 14.93 12.10
N ALA A 141 6.54 14.28 12.71
CA ALA A 141 5.35 14.95 13.20
C ALA A 141 5.67 15.95 14.30
N GLN A 142 6.58 15.60 15.21
CA GLN A 142 7.08 16.52 16.27
C GLN A 142 7.76 17.74 15.66
N VAL A 143 8.71 17.53 14.72
CA VAL A 143 9.41 18.65 14.05
C VAL A 143 8.43 19.54 13.29
N MET A 144 7.42 18.96 12.63
CA MET A 144 6.39 19.73 11.92
C MET A 144 5.53 20.51 12.92
N ALA A 145 5.12 19.90 14.05
CA ALA A 145 4.38 20.59 15.11
C ALA A 145 5.16 21.79 15.65
N ASP A 146 6.45 21.61 15.95
CA ASP A 146 7.34 22.70 16.42
C ASP A 146 7.47 23.85 15.40
N ARG A 147 7.44 23.54 14.12
CA ARG A 147 7.46 24.57 13.07
C ARG A 147 6.12 25.32 12.99
N ILE A 148 5.01 24.56 13.01
CA ILE A 148 3.65 25.10 12.90
C ILE A 148 3.31 25.97 14.12
N SER A 149 3.76 25.57 15.32
CA SER A 149 3.50 26.29 16.56
C SER A 149 4.08 27.72 16.62
N ARG A 150 4.98 28.06 15.70
CA ARG A 150 5.54 29.43 15.60
C ARG A 150 4.53 30.42 15.02
N ASP A 151 3.61 29.93 14.20
CA ASP A 151 2.69 30.77 13.43
C ASP A 151 1.21 30.48 13.75
N TYR A 152 0.93 29.32 14.38
CA TYR A 152 -0.42 28.86 14.72
C TYR A 152 -0.48 28.34 16.14
N ASP A 153 -1.62 28.51 16.81
CA ASP A 153 -1.89 27.95 18.14
C ASP A 153 -2.14 26.44 18.04
N LEU A 154 -1.06 25.67 17.88
CA LEU A 154 -1.05 24.20 17.76
C LEU A 154 0.14 23.64 18.52
N GLY A 155 -0.12 22.78 19.53
CA GLY A 155 0.89 22.06 20.27
C GLY A 155 0.99 20.58 19.92
N TRP A 156 2.04 19.91 20.40
CA TRP A 156 2.19 18.47 20.24
C TRP A 156 1.03 17.69 20.89
N ASP A 157 0.53 18.13 22.05
CA ASP A 157 -0.59 17.50 22.74
C ASP A 157 -1.90 17.52 21.93
N ASP A 158 -2.10 18.55 21.10
CA ASP A 158 -3.25 18.62 20.20
C ASP A 158 -3.20 17.54 19.12
N ILE A 159 -2.00 17.21 18.65
CA ILE A 159 -1.79 16.15 17.64
C ILE A 159 -1.97 14.79 18.29
N LEU A 160 -1.43 14.58 19.50
CA LEU A 160 -1.63 13.35 20.24
C LEU A 160 -3.11 13.09 20.56
N ALA A 161 -3.88 14.13 20.84
CA ALA A 161 -5.33 14.02 21.06
C ALA A 161 -6.11 13.53 19.84
N GLN A 162 -5.52 13.54 18.63
CA GLN A 162 -6.09 12.99 17.41
C GLN A 162 -5.59 11.57 17.09
N THR A 163 -4.81 10.96 17.97
CA THR A 163 -4.23 9.63 17.78
C THR A 163 -4.74 8.66 18.83
N THR A 164 -4.66 7.37 18.55
CA THR A 164 -4.83 6.29 19.54
C THR A 164 -3.48 5.72 19.92
N ASP A 165 -3.39 5.08 21.08
CA ASP A 165 -2.16 4.45 21.56
C ASP A 165 -1.66 3.41 20.54
N GLY A 166 -0.39 3.55 20.15
CA GLY A 166 0.23 2.65 19.19
C GLY A 166 -0.10 2.93 17.71
N ALA A 167 -0.93 3.93 17.40
CA ALA A 167 -1.22 4.31 16.02
C ALA A 167 0.01 4.82 15.27
N THR A 168 0.00 4.62 13.96
CA THR A 168 1.02 5.20 13.07
C THR A 168 0.75 6.68 12.84
N VAL A 169 1.48 7.54 13.55
CA VAL A 169 1.31 8.99 13.48
C VAL A 169 1.70 9.52 12.10
N GLY A 170 0.85 10.34 11.50
CA GLY A 170 1.05 10.91 10.18
C GLY A 170 0.62 12.38 10.06
N ARG A 171 0.82 12.98 8.89
CA ARG A 171 0.31 14.32 8.57
C ARG A 171 -1.23 14.45 8.69
N PRO A 172 -2.04 13.40 8.45
CA PRO A 172 -3.47 13.46 8.69
C PRO A 172 -3.83 13.84 10.14
N HIS A 173 -3.11 13.33 11.15
CA HIS A 173 -3.34 13.69 12.54
C HIS A 173 -2.98 15.16 12.85
N ILE A 174 -1.94 15.71 12.17
CA ILE A 174 -1.65 17.15 12.24
C ILE A 174 -2.80 17.95 11.59
N ALA A 175 -3.34 17.47 10.45
CA ALA A 175 -4.49 18.09 9.80
C ALA A 175 -5.71 18.10 10.73
N ASP A 176 -6.00 16.99 11.39
CA ASP A 176 -7.13 16.86 12.32
C ASP A 176 -6.97 17.80 13.54
N ALA A 177 -5.74 17.93 14.06
CA ALA A 177 -5.46 18.89 15.12
C ALA A 177 -5.65 20.34 14.66
N LEU A 178 -5.23 20.68 13.42
CA LEU A 178 -5.48 22.00 12.82
C LEU A 178 -6.97 22.27 12.62
N ILE A 179 -7.76 21.25 12.26
CA ILE A 179 -9.22 21.33 12.15
C ILE A 179 -9.84 21.56 13.53
N ALA A 180 -9.44 20.77 14.54
CA ALA A 180 -9.94 20.89 15.90
C ALA A 180 -9.66 22.28 16.52
N ARG A 181 -8.54 22.89 16.14
CA ARG A 181 -8.19 24.28 16.52
C ARG A 181 -8.85 25.35 15.65
N GLY A 182 -9.62 24.97 14.62
CA GLY A 182 -10.28 25.91 13.72
C GLY A 182 -9.33 26.67 12.77
N VAL A 183 -8.10 26.19 12.60
CA VAL A 183 -7.09 26.79 11.70
C VAL A 183 -7.43 26.50 10.23
N VAL A 184 -7.94 25.30 9.94
CA VAL A 184 -8.41 24.87 8.62
C VAL A 184 -9.78 24.19 8.74
N ARG A 185 -10.53 24.11 7.64
CA ARG A 185 -11.88 23.54 7.61
C ARG A 185 -11.90 22.03 7.47
N ASP A 186 -10.93 21.50 6.73
CA ASP A 186 -10.84 20.09 6.37
C ASP A 186 -9.39 19.66 6.06
N ARG A 187 -9.16 18.34 5.99
CA ARG A 187 -7.85 17.78 5.64
C ARG A 187 -7.36 18.27 4.27
N ALA A 188 -8.26 18.44 3.28
CA ALA A 188 -7.88 18.87 1.95
C ALA A 188 -7.30 20.30 1.96
N GLU A 189 -7.86 21.20 2.77
CA GLU A 189 -7.31 22.55 2.97
C GLU A 189 -5.94 22.49 3.64
N ALA A 190 -5.78 21.69 4.70
CA ALA A 190 -4.50 21.50 5.38
C ALA A 190 -3.41 21.02 4.41
N PHE A 191 -3.70 20.02 3.58
CA PHE A 191 -2.74 19.44 2.64
C PHE A 191 -2.42 20.35 1.44
N ARG A 192 -3.35 21.22 1.04
CA ARG A 192 -3.06 22.25 0.00
C ARG A 192 -2.24 23.41 0.53
N GLY A 193 -2.30 23.71 1.82
CA GLY A 193 -1.65 24.82 2.50
C GLY A 193 -0.51 24.38 3.42
N ILE A 194 -0.77 24.40 4.72
CA ILE A 194 0.20 24.23 5.82
C ILE A 194 1.02 22.92 5.68
N LEU A 195 0.38 21.82 5.28
CA LEU A 195 1.00 20.50 5.18
C LEU A 195 1.46 20.16 3.76
N SER A 196 1.47 21.13 2.82
CA SER A 196 1.87 20.87 1.43
C SER A 196 3.32 20.42 1.33
N PRO A 197 3.64 19.43 0.46
CA PRO A 197 5.03 19.05 0.19
C PRO A 197 5.83 20.26 -0.36
N GLY A 198 6.99 20.54 0.25
CA GLY A 198 7.83 21.68 -0.12
C GLY A 198 7.46 23.02 0.55
N GLY A 199 6.40 23.07 1.37
CA GLY A 199 6.09 24.21 2.24
C GLY A 199 7.05 24.32 3.44
N ASP A 200 7.02 25.46 4.14
CA ASP A 200 7.97 25.81 5.21
C ASP A 200 7.91 24.85 6.41
N TYR A 201 6.74 24.28 6.68
CA TYR A 201 6.53 23.32 7.77
C TYR A 201 6.84 21.88 7.39
N TYR A 202 6.99 21.59 6.09
CA TYR A 202 7.15 20.22 5.61
C TYR A 202 8.49 19.61 6.02
N VAL A 203 8.42 18.37 6.50
CA VAL A 203 9.58 17.51 6.78
C VAL A 203 9.38 16.20 5.99
N ALA A 204 10.45 15.75 5.34
CA ALA A 204 10.40 14.50 4.58
C ALA A 204 10.34 13.28 5.52
N LEU A 205 9.51 12.29 5.16
CA LEU A 205 9.47 11.01 5.84
C LEU A 205 10.66 10.16 5.41
N TYR A 206 11.30 9.46 6.36
CA TYR A 206 12.12 8.30 6.01
C TYR A 206 11.22 7.15 5.57
N ALA A 207 11.54 6.57 4.42
CA ALA A 207 10.95 5.33 3.94
C ALA A 207 11.97 4.63 3.02
N PRO A 208 11.95 3.30 2.87
CA PRO A 208 12.83 2.59 1.94
C PRO A 208 12.56 3.00 0.51
N ASP A 209 13.52 2.73 -0.39
CA ASP A 209 13.25 2.80 -1.81
C ASP A 209 12.24 1.73 -2.23
N PRO A 210 11.47 1.94 -3.31
CA PRO A 210 10.39 1.04 -3.68
C PRO A 210 10.83 -0.39 -4.01
N VAL A 211 12.03 -0.58 -4.54
CA VAL A 211 12.57 -1.93 -4.86
C VAL A 211 12.86 -2.69 -3.58
N THR A 212 13.47 -2.03 -2.59
CA THR A 212 13.69 -2.61 -1.25
C THR A 212 12.37 -2.94 -0.57
N ALA A 213 11.37 -2.06 -0.65
CA ALA A 213 10.05 -2.30 -0.07
C ALA A 213 9.34 -3.52 -0.71
N VAL A 214 9.41 -3.67 -2.05
CA VAL A 214 8.88 -4.85 -2.75
C VAL A 214 9.56 -6.14 -2.25
N ARG A 215 10.89 -6.14 -2.12
CA ARG A 215 11.63 -7.31 -1.62
C ARG A 215 11.24 -7.67 -0.20
N LEU A 216 11.14 -6.70 0.70
CA LEU A 216 10.72 -6.94 2.08
C LEU A 216 9.34 -7.59 2.16
N ILE A 217 8.38 -7.15 1.35
CA ILE A 217 7.05 -7.75 1.28
C ILE A 217 7.13 -9.19 0.74
N ALA A 218 7.88 -9.41 -0.35
CA ALA A 218 8.03 -10.72 -0.96
C ALA A 218 8.78 -11.72 -0.04
N ASP A 219 9.84 -11.26 0.64
CA ASP A 219 10.63 -12.07 1.59
C ASP A 219 9.79 -12.47 2.81
N ALA A 220 8.85 -11.59 3.24
CA ALA A 220 7.86 -11.90 4.27
C ALA A 220 6.69 -12.80 3.76
N GLY A 221 6.82 -13.39 2.57
CA GLY A 221 5.81 -14.26 1.97
C GLY A 221 4.56 -13.55 1.45
N GLY A 222 4.59 -12.23 1.37
CA GLY A 222 3.46 -11.41 0.94
C GLY A 222 3.39 -11.16 -0.57
N VAL A 223 2.28 -10.55 -0.98
CA VAL A 223 2.00 -10.18 -2.37
C VAL A 223 2.02 -8.65 -2.49
N PRO A 224 3.08 -8.05 -3.06
CA PRO A 224 3.19 -6.61 -3.19
C PRO A 224 2.39 -6.09 -4.40
N ILE A 225 1.46 -5.17 -4.15
CA ILE A 225 0.69 -4.45 -5.18
C ILE A 225 0.96 -2.95 -5.02
N MET A 226 1.27 -2.24 -6.10
CA MET A 226 1.46 -0.79 -6.03
C MET A 226 0.11 -0.09 -5.84
N ALA A 227 -0.06 0.61 -4.72
CA ALA A 227 -1.25 1.36 -4.37
C ALA A 227 -1.39 2.61 -5.25
N HIS A 228 -2.60 2.91 -5.73
CA HIS A 228 -2.97 4.11 -6.51
C HIS A 228 -1.86 4.70 -7.40
N PRO A 229 -1.20 3.89 -8.27
CA PRO A 229 0.05 4.23 -8.96
C PRO A 229 -0.08 5.33 -10.00
N ALA A 230 -1.30 5.62 -10.41
CA ALA A 230 -1.63 6.60 -11.45
C ALA A 230 -2.18 7.92 -10.89
N ALA A 231 -2.03 8.17 -9.57
CA ALA A 231 -2.47 9.39 -8.91
C ALA A 231 -1.66 10.62 -9.38
N ARG A 232 -1.98 11.80 -8.84
CA ARG A 232 -1.48 13.12 -9.28
C ARG A 232 0.03 13.25 -9.46
N ALA A 233 0.83 12.43 -8.76
CA ALA A 233 2.28 12.45 -8.91
C ALA A 233 2.77 11.88 -10.26
N GLY A 234 1.89 11.28 -11.05
CA GLY A 234 2.21 10.64 -12.33
C GLY A 234 2.90 9.27 -12.16
N LEU A 235 3.34 8.66 -13.25
CA LEU A 235 4.01 7.35 -13.22
C LEU A 235 5.43 7.46 -12.68
N LEU A 236 5.90 6.37 -12.08
CA LEU A 236 7.32 6.18 -11.76
C LEU A 236 8.14 6.05 -13.06
N PRO A 237 9.46 6.36 -13.04
CA PRO A 237 10.33 6.09 -14.17
C PRO A 237 10.25 4.61 -14.59
N SER A 238 10.22 4.34 -15.90
CA SER A 238 10.07 2.99 -16.43
C SER A 238 11.16 2.04 -15.93
N GLY A 239 12.42 2.47 -15.84
CA GLY A 239 13.52 1.67 -15.31
C GLY A 239 13.28 1.27 -13.85
N LEU A 240 12.77 2.16 -13.00
CA LEU A 240 12.44 1.83 -11.62
C LEU A 240 11.27 0.83 -11.55
N LEU A 241 10.26 1.01 -12.40
CA LEU A 241 9.14 0.07 -12.47
C LEU A 241 9.60 -1.33 -12.89
N ASP A 242 10.50 -1.43 -13.87
CA ASP A 242 11.09 -2.71 -14.29
C ASP A 242 11.93 -3.36 -13.18
N GLU A 243 12.66 -2.57 -12.39
CA GLU A 243 13.38 -3.07 -11.21
C GLU A 243 12.43 -3.58 -10.12
N MET A 244 11.32 -2.88 -9.86
CA MET A 244 10.29 -3.32 -8.91
C MET A 244 9.62 -4.62 -9.36
N LEU A 245 9.27 -4.74 -10.65
CA LEU A 245 8.72 -5.97 -11.22
C LEU A 245 9.71 -7.14 -11.11
N SER A 246 10.98 -6.87 -11.38
CA SER A 246 12.06 -7.87 -11.23
C SER A 246 12.28 -8.27 -9.76
N ALA A 247 11.98 -7.39 -8.82
CA ALA A 247 12.06 -7.64 -7.38
C ALA A 247 10.86 -8.41 -6.82
N GLY A 248 9.79 -8.60 -7.62
CA GLY A 248 8.60 -9.36 -7.21
C GLY A 248 7.31 -8.54 -7.11
N LEU A 249 7.27 -7.28 -7.59
CA LEU A 249 6.01 -6.53 -7.65
C LEU A 249 4.99 -7.32 -8.46
N ALA A 250 3.88 -7.68 -7.84
CA ALA A 250 2.88 -8.58 -8.41
C ALA A 250 1.79 -7.86 -9.22
N GLY A 251 1.60 -6.55 -9.01
CA GLY A 251 0.53 -5.85 -9.71
C GLY A 251 0.33 -4.40 -9.32
N PHE A 252 -0.84 -3.88 -9.73
CA PHE A 252 -1.21 -2.47 -9.59
C PHE A 252 -2.67 -2.32 -9.13
N GLU A 253 -2.92 -1.39 -8.22
CA GLU A 253 -4.25 -0.93 -7.89
C GLU A 253 -4.69 0.12 -8.92
N LEU A 254 -5.40 -0.33 -9.97
CA LEU A 254 -5.83 0.55 -11.07
C LEU A 254 -7.23 1.13 -10.87
N GLY A 255 -8.11 0.41 -10.16
CA GLY A 255 -9.43 0.90 -9.77
C GLY A 255 -9.31 1.74 -8.49
N HIS A 256 -9.04 3.03 -8.62
CA HIS A 256 -8.93 3.96 -7.50
C HIS A 256 -9.34 5.37 -7.92
N ARG A 257 -10.08 6.09 -7.05
CA ARG A 257 -10.65 7.41 -7.38
C ARG A 257 -9.59 8.46 -7.73
N GLU A 258 -8.38 8.39 -7.18
CA GLU A 258 -7.31 9.35 -7.47
C GLU A 258 -6.52 9.03 -8.75
N ASN A 259 -6.68 7.84 -9.30
CA ASN A 259 -5.96 7.44 -10.50
C ASN A 259 -6.45 8.20 -11.73
N LEU A 260 -5.52 8.88 -12.41
CA LEU A 260 -5.81 9.62 -13.62
C LEU A 260 -5.95 8.68 -14.84
N PRO A 261 -6.89 8.95 -15.78
CA PRO A 261 -7.21 8.01 -16.85
C PRO A 261 -6.03 7.66 -17.79
N ALA A 262 -5.17 8.63 -18.14
CA ALA A 262 -4.08 8.38 -19.09
C ALA A 262 -2.98 7.49 -18.51
N PRO A 263 -2.41 7.76 -17.31
CA PRO A 263 -1.44 6.86 -16.71
C PRO A 263 -2.05 5.50 -16.32
N THR A 264 -3.32 5.43 -15.91
CA THR A 264 -4.01 4.16 -15.66
C THR A 264 -4.05 3.27 -16.89
N ARG A 265 -4.37 3.82 -18.07
CA ARG A 265 -4.33 3.05 -19.34
C ARG A 265 -2.92 2.56 -19.69
N ALA A 266 -1.89 3.34 -19.37
CA ALA A 266 -0.50 2.91 -19.61
C ALA A 266 -0.12 1.73 -18.71
N LEU A 267 -0.45 1.79 -17.41
CA LEU A 267 -0.19 0.70 -16.47
C LEU A 267 -1.03 -0.54 -16.77
N ARG A 268 -2.28 -0.37 -17.24
CA ARG A 268 -3.12 -1.50 -17.64
C ARG A 268 -2.50 -2.31 -18.78
N ARG A 269 -1.95 -1.64 -19.80
CA ARG A 269 -1.21 -2.34 -20.87
C ARG A 269 -0.02 -3.13 -20.35
N ILE A 270 0.76 -2.55 -19.42
CA ILE A 270 1.88 -3.26 -18.79
C ILE A 270 1.37 -4.47 -18.00
N ALA A 271 0.24 -4.33 -17.27
CA ALA A 271 -0.35 -5.42 -16.53
C ALA A 271 -0.82 -6.56 -17.44
N GLU A 272 -1.46 -6.24 -18.55
CA GLU A 272 -1.90 -7.20 -19.56
C GLU A 272 -0.72 -7.91 -20.25
N GLU A 273 0.32 -7.16 -20.65
CA GLU A 273 1.51 -7.71 -21.32
C GLU A 273 2.33 -8.62 -20.41
N ARG A 274 2.32 -8.38 -19.10
CA ARG A 274 3.13 -9.12 -18.12
C ARG A 274 2.31 -10.04 -17.21
N ASP A 275 1.02 -10.22 -17.49
CA ASP A 275 0.09 -11.03 -16.70
C ASP A 275 0.12 -10.68 -15.21
N LEU A 276 0.04 -9.38 -14.86
CA LEU A 276 0.07 -8.87 -13.49
C LEU A 276 -1.33 -8.87 -12.87
N ILE A 277 -1.37 -8.83 -11.55
CA ILE A 277 -2.58 -8.65 -10.76
C ILE A 277 -3.07 -7.20 -10.89
N VAL A 278 -4.38 -7.03 -11.10
CA VAL A 278 -5.02 -5.71 -11.12
C VAL A 278 -6.08 -5.66 -10.06
N THR A 279 -5.94 -4.74 -9.10
CA THR A 279 -6.92 -4.52 -8.03
C THR A 279 -7.70 -3.23 -8.23
N GLY A 280 -8.84 -3.15 -7.56
CA GLY A 280 -9.61 -1.94 -7.35
C GLY A 280 -10.08 -1.90 -5.90
N SER A 281 -10.00 -0.72 -5.28
CA SER A 281 -10.31 -0.55 -3.86
C SER A 281 -10.74 0.89 -3.58
N SER A 282 -11.30 1.13 -2.39
CA SER A 282 -11.79 2.45 -2.02
C SER A 282 -10.75 3.36 -1.39
N ASP A 283 -9.78 2.79 -0.69
CA ASP A 283 -8.89 3.56 0.19
C ASP A 283 -9.69 4.34 1.27
N TYR A 284 -10.67 3.64 1.88
CA TYR A 284 -11.59 4.19 2.87
C TYR A 284 -10.87 4.57 4.17
N HIS A 285 -11.20 5.75 4.71
CA HIS A 285 -10.62 6.29 5.94
C HIS A 285 -11.67 6.81 6.94
N GLY A 286 -12.91 6.33 6.84
CA GLY A 286 -14.01 6.89 7.61
C GLY A 286 -14.25 8.35 7.22
N LEU A 287 -14.41 9.23 8.21
CA LEU A 287 -14.62 10.67 7.97
C LEU A 287 -13.37 11.39 7.45
N GLY A 288 -12.22 10.73 7.43
CA GLY A 288 -10.94 11.32 7.00
C GLY A 288 -10.83 11.59 5.50
N LYS A 289 -11.56 10.84 4.68
CA LYS A 289 -11.66 10.98 3.22
C LYS A 289 -13.11 10.81 2.76
N PRO A 290 -13.48 11.33 1.58
CA PRO A 290 -14.83 11.16 1.02
C PRO A 290 -15.04 9.82 0.32
N ASN A 291 -14.13 8.86 0.49
CA ASN A 291 -14.16 7.55 -0.14
C ASN A 291 -15.16 6.65 0.59
N GLU A 292 -15.92 5.87 -0.15
CA GLU A 292 -16.92 4.94 0.40
C GLU A 292 -16.45 3.49 0.21
N PRO A 293 -16.64 2.58 1.19
CA PRO A 293 -16.27 1.19 1.01
C PRO A 293 -16.91 0.58 -0.24
N GLY A 294 -16.12 -0.07 -1.09
CA GLY A 294 -16.61 -0.73 -2.31
C GLY A 294 -16.88 0.20 -3.49
N GLU A 295 -16.52 1.50 -3.43
CA GLU A 295 -16.64 2.39 -4.60
C GLU A 295 -15.80 1.93 -5.81
N ASN A 296 -14.76 1.17 -5.55
CA ASN A 296 -14.04 0.33 -6.51
C ASN A 296 -13.83 -1.04 -5.86
N THR A 297 -13.81 -2.10 -6.68
CA THR A 297 -13.69 -3.48 -6.19
C THR A 297 -12.68 -4.25 -6.99
N THR A 298 -12.12 -5.28 -6.37
CA THR A 298 -11.24 -6.26 -7.00
C THR A 298 -12.06 -7.46 -7.46
N SER A 299 -11.85 -7.94 -8.69
CA SER A 299 -12.54 -9.11 -9.23
C SER A 299 -12.11 -10.40 -8.53
N ASP A 300 -13.00 -11.38 -8.47
CA ASP A 300 -12.79 -12.64 -7.74
C ASP A 300 -11.54 -13.39 -8.23
N ASP A 301 -11.28 -13.40 -9.55
CA ASP A 301 -10.09 -14.02 -10.14
C ASP A 301 -8.77 -13.36 -9.68
N MET A 302 -8.75 -12.05 -9.50
CA MET A 302 -7.60 -11.33 -8.97
C MET A 302 -7.42 -11.57 -7.47
N VAL A 303 -8.51 -11.66 -6.71
CA VAL A 303 -8.46 -12.08 -5.29
C VAL A 303 -7.87 -13.48 -5.19
N GLU A 304 -8.35 -14.45 -5.99
CA GLU A 304 -7.80 -15.80 -6.02
C GLU A 304 -6.30 -15.82 -6.34
N ARG A 305 -5.83 -14.97 -7.26
CA ARG A 305 -4.40 -14.84 -7.59
C ARG A 305 -3.60 -14.34 -6.41
N ILE A 306 -4.09 -13.34 -5.66
CA ILE A 306 -3.44 -12.84 -4.44
C ILE A 306 -3.35 -13.96 -3.41
N LEU A 307 -4.46 -14.66 -3.15
CA LEU A 307 -4.51 -15.74 -2.16
C LEU A 307 -3.63 -16.93 -2.54
N ALA A 308 -3.47 -17.21 -3.82
CA ALA A 308 -2.61 -18.29 -4.31
C ALA A 308 -1.11 -17.93 -4.26
N ALA A 309 -0.77 -16.65 -4.30
CA ALA A 309 0.61 -16.18 -4.31
C ALA A 309 1.17 -15.92 -2.90
N GLY A 310 0.32 -15.52 -1.94
CA GLY A 310 0.73 -15.24 -0.56
C GLY A 310 1.01 -16.50 0.25
N SER A 311 1.99 -16.44 1.15
CA SER A 311 2.42 -17.57 1.99
C SER A 311 2.81 -17.16 3.42
N GLY A 312 2.88 -15.88 3.74
CA GLY A 312 3.28 -15.39 5.07
C GLY A 312 2.16 -15.49 6.10
N SER A 313 0.91 -15.22 5.70
CA SER A 313 -0.27 -15.41 6.52
C SER A 313 -1.42 -15.96 5.67
N ALA A 314 -2.53 -16.31 6.32
CA ALA A 314 -3.69 -16.87 5.64
C ALA A 314 -4.92 -15.94 5.75
N PRO A 315 -5.82 -15.92 4.76
CA PRO A 315 -7.10 -15.24 4.90
C PRO A 315 -7.93 -15.90 6.03
N VAL A 316 -8.74 -15.10 6.69
CA VAL A 316 -9.67 -15.57 7.72
C VAL A 316 -11.07 -15.64 7.12
N PHE A 317 -11.62 -16.84 7.12
CA PHE A 317 -12.96 -17.13 6.61
C PHE A 317 -14.00 -17.09 7.72
N PRO A 318 -15.26 -16.74 7.41
CA PRO A 318 -16.36 -16.77 8.37
C PRO A 318 -16.71 -18.16 8.86
#